data_4e0e85be1dc1f596bf18c163d40cf4cd
#
_entry.id   4e0e85be1dc1f596bf18c163d40cf4cd
#
_cell.length_a   1.000
_cell.length_b   1.000
_cell.length_c   1.000
_cell.angle_alpha   90.00
_cell.angle_beta   90.00
_cell.angle_gamma   90.00
#
_symmetry.space_group_name_H-M   'P 1'
#
loop_
_entity.id
_entity.type
_entity.pdbx_description
1 polymer ?
#
loop_
_entity_poly.entity_id
_entity_poly.type
_entity_poly.pdbx_seq_one_letter_code
_entity_poly.pdbx_strand_id
1 'polypeptide(L)'
;MNENMHRGQYLASSRVIQGLNVPAIEGLRRVYERGLEAGVFRSGIDPVDLHMSISALSVFNVANRHTFALIFQRDLESPAAQIARRDSIIEMVVRFVRR
;
A
#
# COMPACT_ATOMS: atom_id res chain seq x y z
N MET A 1 20.80 -22.02 -11.25
CA MET A 1 20.74 -21.00 -10.21
C MET A 1 20.91 -21.66 -8.85
N ASN A 2 21.78 -21.14 -8.01
CA ASN A 2 22.04 -21.73 -6.71
C ASN A 2 21.06 -21.17 -5.68
N GLU A 3 20.04 -21.93 -5.34
CA GLU A 3 18.97 -21.51 -4.41
C GLU A 3 19.50 -21.17 -3.02
N ASN A 4 20.51 -21.86 -2.52
CA ASN A 4 21.05 -21.60 -1.19
C ASN A 4 21.69 -20.22 -1.08
N MET A 5 22.42 -19.80 -2.11
CA MET A 5 23.01 -18.45 -2.16
C MET A 5 21.93 -17.38 -2.24
N HIS A 6 20.92 -17.57 -3.08
CA HIS A 6 19.80 -16.65 -3.20
C HIS A 6 18.96 -16.60 -1.94
N ARG A 7 18.78 -17.72 -1.28
CA ARG A 7 18.01 -17.81 -0.04
C ARG A 7 18.67 -17.03 1.10
N GLY A 8 20.00 -17.06 1.20
CA GLY A 8 20.73 -16.26 2.19
C GLY A 8 20.59 -14.78 1.95
N GLN A 9 20.69 -14.34 0.69
CA GLN A 9 20.48 -12.95 0.29
C GLN A 9 19.03 -12.51 0.54
N TYR A 10 18.08 -13.37 0.23
CA TYR A 10 16.67 -13.11 0.45
C TYR A 10 16.37 -12.90 1.94
N LEU A 11 16.89 -13.75 2.82
CA LEU A 11 16.68 -13.62 4.26
C LEU A 11 17.30 -12.34 4.82
N ALA A 12 18.50 -11.94 4.35
CA ALA A 12 19.13 -10.69 4.75
C ALA A 12 18.31 -9.49 4.32
N SER A 13 17.84 -9.49 3.06
CA SER A 13 16.97 -8.44 2.53
C SER A 13 15.64 -8.38 3.26
N SER A 14 15.08 -9.54 3.63
CA SER A 14 13.83 -9.63 4.38
C SER A 14 13.94 -8.97 5.76
N ARG A 15 15.06 -9.16 6.46
CA ARG A 15 15.30 -8.51 7.75
C ARG A 15 15.36 -6.99 7.63
N VAL A 16 16.03 -6.48 6.60
CA VAL A 16 16.07 -5.04 6.31
C VAL A 16 14.67 -4.51 6.02
N ILE A 17 13.93 -5.22 5.19
CA ILE A 17 12.56 -4.85 4.85
C ILE A 17 11.67 -4.86 6.09
N GLN A 18 11.78 -5.86 6.95
CA GLN A 18 11.03 -5.90 8.21
C GLN A 18 11.34 -4.68 9.09
N GLY A 19 12.61 -4.30 9.20
CA GLY A 19 13.03 -3.12 9.97
C GLY A 19 12.43 -1.82 9.44
N LEU A 20 12.15 -1.75 8.14
CA LEU A 20 11.54 -0.57 7.52
C LEU A 20 10.00 -0.59 7.60
N ASN A 21 9.37 -1.76 7.48
CA ASN A 21 7.92 -1.88 7.35
C ASN A 21 7.19 -2.08 8.68
N VAL A 22 7.83 -2.66 9.68
CA VAL A 22 7.19 -2.89 11.00
C VAL A 22 6.72 -1.58 11.63
N PRO A 23 7.52 -0.49 11.65
CA PRO A 23 7.04 0.79 12.18
C PRO A 23 5.82 1.34 11.42
N ALA A 24 5.79 1.17 10.08
CA ALA A 24 4.65 1.61 9.28
C ALA A 24 3.38 0.84 9.62
N ILE A 25 3.48 -0.48 9.80
CA ILE A 25 2.36 -1.34 10.20
C ILE A 25 1.87 -0.95 11.59
N GLU A 26 2.77 -0.70 12.53
CA GLU A 26 2.40 -0.28 13.89
C GLU A 26 1.70 1.09 13.89
N GLY A 27 2.15 2.02 13.06
CA GLY A 27 1.46 3.30 12.87
C GLY A 27 0.06 3.13 12.33
N LEU A 28 -0.11 2.29 11.32
CA LEU A 28 -1.42 1.98 10.74
C LEU A 28 -2.32 1.28 11.75
N ARG A 29 -1.78 0.32 12.53
CA ARG A 29 -2.52 -0.37 13.58
C ARG A 29 -3.09 0.60 14.60
N ARG A 30 -2.30 1.57 15.05
CA ARG A 30 -2.74 2.59 16.00
C ARG A 30 -3.87 3.47 15.45
N VAL A 31 -3.75 3.86 14.19
CA VAL A 31 -4.82 4.64 13.52
C VAL A 31 -6.10 3.81 13.44
N TYR A 32 -5.98 2.55 13.06
CA TYR A 32 -7.12 1.65 12.96
C TYR A 32 -7.78 1.42 14.32
N GLU A 33 -7.01 1.17 15.37
CA GLU A 33 -7.53 0.99 16.72
C GLU A 33 -8.27 2.22 17.22
N ARG A 34 -7.74 3.42 16.95
CA ARG A 34 -8.45 4.66 17.31
C ARG A 34 -9.78 4.80 16.58
N GLY A 35 -9.81 4.41 15.31
CA GLY A 35 -11.05 4.41 14.53
C GLY A 35 -12.06 3.41 15.04
N LEU A 36 -11.62 2.24 15.52
CA LEU A 36 -12.48 1.26 16.18
C LEU A 36 -13.09 1.82 17.47
N GLU A 37 -12.27 2.43 18.32
CA GLU A 37 -12.72 3.04 19.57
C GLU A 37 -13.72 4.16 19.32
N ALA A 38 -13.48 4.97 18.29
CA ALA A 38 -14.38 6.04 17.89
C ALA A 38 -15.65 5.56 17.18
N GLY A 39 -15.73 4.28 16.84
CA GLY A 39 -16.88 3.70 16.15
C GLY A 39 -17.00 4.08 14.67
N VAL A 40 -15.94 4.62 14.07
CA VAL A 40 -15.94 5.05 12.67
C VAL A 40 -15.40 3.99 11.72
N PHE A 41 -14.58 3.05 12.22
CA PHE A 41 -14.06 1.94 11.42
C PHE A 41 -14.77 0.64 11.76
N ARG A 42 -14.89 -0.23 10.76
CA ARG A 42 -15.46 -1.57 11.00
C ARG A 42 -14.42 -2.50 11.59
N SER A 43 -14.87 -3.43 12.39
CA SER A 43 -14.01 -4.46 12.98
C SER A 43 -13.64 -5.55 11.95
N GLY A 44 -12.66 -6.36 12.31
CA GLY A 44 -12.30 -7.53 11.51
C GLY A 44 -11.31 -7.28 10.38
N ILE A 45 -10.71 -6.08 10.31
CA ILE A 45 -9.69 -5.78 9.31
C ILE A 45 -8.32 -6.09 9.89
N ASP A 46 -7.54 -6.89 9.16
CA ASP A 46 -6.14 -7.15 9.49
C ASP A 46 -5.29 -5.96 9.03
N PRO A 47 -4.58 -5.26 9.94
CA PRO A 47 -3.73 -4.13 9.54
C PRO A 47 -2.63 -4.50 8.54
N VAL A 48 -2.10 -5.71 8.59
CA VAL A 48 -1.09 -6.17 7.64
C VAL A 48 -1.69 -6.29 6.25
N ASP A 49 -2.87 -6.89 6.14
CA ASP A 49 -3.58 -7.00 4.86
C ASP A 49 -3.92 -5.61 4.30
N LEU A 50 -4.40 -4.72 5.15
CA LEU A 50 -4.70 -3.34 4.75
C LEU A 50 -3.45 -2.63 4.24
N HIS A 51 -2.33 -2.79 4.92
CA HIS A 51 -1.05 -2.21 4.49
C HIS A 51 -0.63 -2.77 3.12
N MET A 52 -0.78 -4.07 2.90
CA MET A 52 -0.48 -4.70 1.61
C MET A 52 -1.33 -4.12 0.49
N SER A 53 -2.61 -3.91 0.74
CA SER A 53 -3.53 -3.33 -0.25
C SER A 53 -3.16 -1.89 -0.58
N ILE A 54 -2.87 -1.07 0.42
CA ILE A 54 -2.44 0.33 0.21
C ILE A 54 -1.14 0.36 -0.58
N SER A 55 -0.18 -0.48 -0.22
CA SER A 55 1.12 -0.56 -0.89
C SER A 55 0.96 -0.99 -2.35
N ALA A 56 0.13 -1.99 -2.61
CA ALA A 56 -0.12 -2.48 -3.97
C ALA A 56 -0.72 -1.39 -4.85
N LEU A 57 -1.73 -0.67 -4.38
CA LEU A 57 -2.33 0.43 -5.12
C LEU A 57 -1.34 1.55 -5.41
N SER A 58 -0.50 1.89 -4.43
CA SER A 58 0.47 2.98 -4.55
C SER A 58 1.65 2.61 -5.45
N VAL A 59 2.23 1.42 -5.27
CA VAL A 59 3.39 0.96 -6.04
C VAL A 59 3.02 0.72 -7.49
N PHE A 60 1.87 0.08 -7.75
CA PHE A 60 1.42 -0.18 -9.11
C PHE A 60 1.26 1.13 -9.89
N ASN A 61 0.67 2.14 -9.26
CA ASN A 61 0.49 3.44 -9.89
C ASN A 61 1.83 4.07 -10.31
N VAL A 62 2.84 4.04 -9.44
CA VAL A 62 4.16 4.60 -9.74
C VAL A 62 4.88 3.78 -10.82
N ALA A 63 4.86 2.45 -10.67
CA ALA A 63 5.64 1.56 -11.55
C ALA A 63 5.05 1.44 -12.95
N ASN A 64 3.74 1.54 -13.12
CA ASN A 64 3.05 1.20 -14.36
C ASN A 64 2.30 2.35 -15.03
N ARG A 65 2.26 3.54 -14.42
CA ARG A 65 1.45 4.64 -14.99
C ARG A 65 1.91 5.06 -16.39
N HIS A 66 3.20 5.04 -16.68
CA HIS A 66 3.70 5.39 -18.02
C HIS A 66 3.18 4.40 -19.06
N THR A 67 3.27 3.10 -18.78
CA THR A 67 2.77 2.04 -19.65
C THR A 67 1.26 2.19 -19.87
N PHE A 68 0.51 2.39 -18.82
CA PHE A 68 -0.94 2.57 -18.91
C PHE A 68 -1.33 3.85 -19.64
N ALA A 69 -0.57 4.93 -19.45
CA ALA A 69 -0.79 6.17 -20.19
C ALA A 69 -0.68 5.94 -21.69
N LEU A 70 0.30 5.16 -22.13
CA LEU A 70 0.48 4.80 -23.54
C LEU A 70 -0.63 3.88 -24.04
N ILE A 71 -0.96 2.83 -23.28
CA ILE A 71 -1.96 1.83 -23.68
C ILE A 71 -3.35 2.49 -23.85
N PHE A 72 -3.75 3.30 -22.88
CA PHE A 72 -5.09 3.87 -22.84
C PHE A 72 -5.15 5.29 -23.42
N GLN A 73 -4.04 5.81 -23.92
CA GLN A 73 -3.94 7.15 -24.52
C GLN A 73 -4.50 8.23 -23.58
N ARG A 74 -4.06 8.18 -22.32
CA ARG A 74 -4.52 9.10 -21.28
C ARG A 74 -3.32 9.74 -20.59
N ASP A 75 -3.52 10.98 -20.15
CA ASP A 75 -2.55 11.65 -19.30
C ASP A 75 -2.68 11.09 -17.86
N LEU A 76 -1.68 10.31 -17.44
CA LEU A 76 -1.61 9.75 -16.10
C LEU A 76 -0.38 10.26 -15.34
N GLU A 77 0.44 11.11 -15.98
CA GLU A 77 1.72 11.56 -15.43
C GLU A 77 1.71 13.01 -14.99
N SER A 78 0.71 13.81 -15.37
CA SER A 78 0.60 15.20 -14.93
C SER A 78 0.33 15.30 -13.43
N PRO A 79 0.67 16.43 -12.79
CA PRO A 79 0.33 16.62 -11.38
C PRO A 79 -1.15 16.44 -11.09
N ALA A 80 -2.03 16.92 -11.97
CA ALA A 80 -3.47 16.77 -11.81
C ALA A 80 -3.90 15.30 -11.85
N ALA A 81 -3.34 14.51 -12.79
CA ALA A 81 -3.62 13.08 -12.88
C ALA A 81 -3.12 12.32 -11.65
N GLN A 82 -1.94 12.68 -11.13
CA GLN A 82 -1.41 12.05 -9.93
C GLN A 82 -2.26 12.36 -8.70
N ILE A 83 -2.74 13.59 -8.56
CA ILE A 83 -3.64 13.98 -7.48
C ILE A 83 -4.96 13.21 -7.58
N ALA A 84 -5.54 13.11 -8.77
CA ALA A 84 -6.78 12.37 -8.99
C ALA A 84 -6.62 10.88 -8.61
N ARG A 85 -5.49 10.28 -8.98
CA ARG A 85 -5.22 8.88 -8.62
C ARG A 85 -5.05 8.70 -7.11
N ARG A 86 -4.31 9.60 -6.46
CA ARG A 86 -4.15 9.60 -5.01
C ARG A 86 -5.51 9.68 -4.32
N ASP A 87 -6.36 10.58 -4.77
CA ASP A 87 -7.67 10.77 -4.16
C ASP A 87 -8.56 9.54 -4.35
N SER A 88 -8.48 8.87 -5.51
CA SER A 88 -9.17 7.59 -5.74
C SER A 88 -8.70 6.50 -4.78
N ILE A 89 -7.39 6.39 -4.55
CA ILE A 89 -6.85 5.40 -3.61
C ILE A 89 -7.34 5.68 -2.20
N ILE A 90 -7.28 6.94 -1.77
CA ILE A 90 -7.75 7.35 -0.45
C ILE A 90 -9.24 7.00 -0.29
N GLU A 91 -10.05 7.32 -1.27
CA GLU A 91 -11.48 7.02 -1.24
C GLU A 91 -11.74 5.52 -1.14
N MET A 92 -11.03 4.70 -1.92
CA MET A 92 -11.16 3.25 -1.85
C MET A 92 -10.82 2.72 -0.46
N VAL A 93 -9.72 3.18 0.12
CA VAL A 93 -9.28 2.74 1.44
C VAL A 93 -10.28 3.17 2.52
N VAL A 94 -10.70 4.43 2.48
CA VAL A 94 -11.67 4.96 3.47
C VAL A 94 -13.00 4.21 3.39
N ARG A 95 -13.50 3.96 2.19
CA ARG A 95 -14.75 3.19 2.02
C ARG A 95 -14.62 1.75 2.50
N PHE A 96 -13.44 1.17 2.33
CA PHE A 96 -13.19 -0.20 2.79
C PHE A 96 -13.16 -0.31 4.32
N VAL A 97 -12.56 0.66 5.01
CA VAL A 97 -12.36 0.57 6.48
C VAL A 97 -13.51 1.14 7.28
N ARG A 98 -14.31 2.03 6.72
CA ARG A 98 -15.38 2.67 7.49
C ARG A 98 -16.53 1.72 7.77
N ARG A 99 -17.14 1.97 8.88
CA ARG A 99 -18.29 1.21 9.38
C ARG A 99 -19.59 1.43 8.58
#